data_811eb56ac9759aa6abd1e26d637eb06d
#
_entry.id   811eb56ac9759aa6abd1e26d637eb06d
#
_cell.length_a   1.000
_cell.length_b   1.000
_cell.length_c   1.000
_cell.angle_alpha   90.00
_cell.angle_beta   90.00
_cell.angle_gamma   90.00
#
_symmetry.space_group_name_H-M   'P 1'
#
loop_
_entity.id
_entity.type
_entity.pdbx_description
1 polymer ?
#
loop_
_entity_poly.entity_id
_entity_poly.type
_entity_poly.pdbx_seq_one_letter_code
_entity_poly.pdbx_strand_id
1 'polypeptide(L)'
;MYENKYKNVKQTGIADLDNFLNLLADLNESLELFAIGGTAMVLKNIKEATKDIDFLTIESQEKIRRLFKLAGLKEESENKLCNIWRLGDIRIDIFYEGFIMGISFSNDWEKLSEKIKEIGKIKLYILNWYDIIITKISRSETRDIEDIIAIIKSQKIDFDFLKKRYYSIANTSLISDFDYKFKHLEERYVNSKTD
;
A
#
# COMPACT_ATOMS: atom_id res chain seq x y z
N MET A 1 -10.00 23.93 3.51
CA MET A 1 -8.58 24.39 3.66
C MET A 1 -7.54 23.28 3.44
N TYR A 2 -7.95 22.01 3.20
CA TYR A 2 -7.05 20.87 2.94
C TYR A 2 -6.72 20.67 1.44
N GLU A 3 -7.55 21.09 0.52
CA GLU A 3 -7.36 20.88 -0.94
C GLU A 3 -6.16 21.63 -1.55
N ASN A 4 -5.74 22.76 -0.97
CA ASN A 4 -4.62 23.54 -1.53
C ASN A 4 -3.22 23.00 -1.20
N LYS A 5 -3.08 22.10 -0.23
CA LYS A 5 -1.78 21.57 0.20
C LYS A 5 -1.19 20.56 -0.80
N TYR A 6 -1.98 20.06 -1.75
CA TYR A 6 -1.61 18.96 -2.65
C TYR A 6 -1.57 19.34 -4.14
N LYS A 7 -1.84 20.60 -4.50
CA LYS A 7 -1.87 21.05 -5.91
C LYS A 7 -0.53 20.97 -6.64
N ASN A 8 0.60 20.85 -5.92
CA ASN A 8 1.95 20.81 -6.49
C ASN A 8 2.73 19.54 -6.15
N VAL A 9 2.07 18.46 -5.72
CA VAL A 9 2.76 17.19 -5.50
C VAL A 9 2.91 16.49 -6.84
N LYS A 10 4.15 16.18 -7.24
CA LYS A 10 4.43 15.38 -8.42
C LYS A 10 3.69 14.05 -8.29
N GLN A 11 2.93 13.70 -9.31
CA GLN A 11 2.30 12.38 -9.37
C GLN A 11 3.35 11.35 -9.83
N THR A 12 3.38 10.21 -9.15
CA THR A 12 4.29 9.11 -9.38
C THR A 12 3.59 8.02 -10.19
N GLY A 13 4.10 7.73 -11.38
CA GLY A 13 3.56 6.69 -12.26
C GLY A 13 4.44 5.45 -12.31
N ILE A 14 4.11 4.53 -13.23
CA ILE A 14 4.84 3.27 -13.39
C ILE A 14 6.32 3.48 -13.73
N ALA A 15 6.66 4.50 -14.52
CA ALA A 15 8.04 4.80 -14.89
C ALA A 15 8.90 5.23 -13.69
N ASP A 16 8.34 6.02 -12.77
CA ASP A 16 9.04 6.43 -11.55
C ASP A 16 9.27 5.22 -10.63
N LEU A 17 8.29 4.32 -10.54
CA LEU A 17 8.40 3.07 -9.80
C LEU A 17 9.48 2.16 -10.39
N ASP A 18 9.50 1.98 -11.71
CA ASP A 18 10.51 1.16 -12.38
C ASP A 18 11.91 1.74 -12.21
N ASN A 19 12.07 3.04 -12.31
CA ASN A 19 13.35 3.71 -12.05
C ASN A 19 13.85 3.47 -10.61
N PHE A 20 12.95 3.58 -9.62
CA PHE A 20 13.28 3.29 -8.23
C PHE A 20 13.71 1.83 -8.02
N LEU A 21 12.97 0.87 -8.59
CA LEU A 21 13.29 -0.55 -8.46
C LEU A 21 14.61 -0.92 -9.14
N ASN A 22 14.90 -0.35 -10.32
CA ASN A 22 16.17 -0.56 -11.01
C ASN A 22 17.35 -0.01 -10.20
N LEU A 23 17.20 1.18 -9.60
CA LEU A 23 18.22 1.76 -8.72
C LEU A 23 18.55 0.84 -7.53
N LEU A 24 17.54 0.20 -6.94
CA LEU A 24 17.76 -0.79 -5.88
C LEU A 24 18.40 -2.08 -6.41
N ALA A 25 18.02 -2.53 -7.61
CA ALA A 25 18.54 -3.75 -8.22
C ALA A 25 20.04 -3.64 -8.52
N ASP A 26 20.53 -2.44 -8.86
CA ASP A 26 21.95 -2.16 -9.10
C ASP A 26 22.84 -2.37 -7.85
N LEU A 27 22.27 -2.35 -6.66
CA LEU A 27 22.98 -2.67 -5.43
C LEU A 27 23.29 -4.18 -5.27
N ASN A 28 22.71 -5.04 -6.13
CA ASN A 28 22.88 -6.48 -6.12
C ASN A 28 22.57 -7.17 -4.78
N GLU A 29 21.67 -6.60 -4.00
CA GLU A 29 21.21 -7.10 -2.70
C GLU A 29 19.78 -7.66 -2.81
N SER A 30 19.51 -8.76 -2.08
CA SER A 30 18.17 -9.34 -2.05
C SER A 30 17.20 -8.48 -1.23
N LEU A 31 16.03 -8.19 -1.80
CA LEU A 31 15.00 -7.39 -1.15
C LEU A 31 13.61 -7.83 -1.61
N GLU A 32 12.67 -7.99 -0.68
CA GLU A 32 11.27 -8.27 -0.97
C GLU A 32 10.41 -7.05 -0.60
N LEU A 33 9.69 -6.52 -1.59
CA LEU A 33 8.82 -5.37 -1.47
C LEU A 33 7.39 -5.73 -1.86
N PHE A 34 6.45 -5.39 -1.01
CA PHE A 34 5.03 -5.61 -1.22
C PHE A 34 4.36 -4.26 -1.46
N ALA A 35 4.00 -3.97 -2.71
CA ALA A 35 3.31 -2.74 -3.05
C ALA A 35 1.93 -2.69 -2.38
N ILE A 36 1.61 -1.55 -1.80
CA ILE A 36 0.35 -1.31 -1.10
C ILE A 36 -0.35 -0.07 -1.65
N GLY A 37 -1.56 0.20 -1.22
CA GLY A 37 -2.25 1.45 -1.48
C GLY A 37 -2.34 1.83 -2.95
N GLY A 38 -1.98 3.07 -3.27
CA GLY A 38 -1.97 3.61 -4.63
C GLY A 38 -0.94 2.95 -5.54
N THR A 39 0.21 2.55 -5.00
CA THR A 39 1.28 1.87 -5.75
C THR A 39 0.82 0.53 -6.32
N ALA A 40 0.10 -0.28 -5.53
CA ALA A 40 -0.50 -1.53 -5.98
C ALA A 40 -1.52 -1.28 -7.12
N MET A 41 -2.33 -0.23 -7.00
CA MET A 41 -3.32 0.13 -8.01
C MET A 41 -2.68 0.57 -9.33
N VAL A 42 -1.57 1.32 -9.27
CA VAL A 42 -0.78 1.70 -10.47
C VAL A 42 -0.18 0.48 -11.15
N LEU A 43 0.39 -0.46 -10.39
CA LEU A 43 0.94 -1.72 -10.93
C LEU A 43 -0.09 -2.58 -11.66
N LYS A 44 -1.36 -2.47 -11.31
CA LYS A 44 -2.48 -3.21 -11.97
C LYS A 44 -3.30 -2.36 -12.94
N ASN A 45 -2.82 -1.18 -13.30
CA ASN A 45 -3.51 -0.24 -14.20
C ASN A 45 -4.93 0.14 -13.72
N ILE A 46 -5.18 0.10 -12.41
CA ILE A 46 -6.43 0.58 -11.80
C ILE A 46 -6.38 2.10 -11.67
N LYS A 47 -5.16 2.65 -11.53
CA LYS A 47 -4.84 4.08 -11.52
C LYS A 47 -3.69 4.38 -12.44
N GLU A 48 -3.67 5.57 -13.02
CA GLU A 48 -2.55 6.06 -13.84
C GLU A 48 -1.35 6.49 -12.97
N ALA A 49 -1.62 7.07 -11.81
CA ALA A 49 -0.59 7.58 -10.91
C ALA A 49 -1.04 7.60 -9.44
N THR A 50 -0.08 7.68 -8.55
CA THR A 50 -0.25 7.86 -7.10
C THR A 50 0.57 9.06 -6.62
N LYS A 51 0.36 9.51 -5.39
CA LYS A 51 1.16 10.61 -4.79
C LYS A 51 2.51 10.12 -4.32
N ASP A 52 2.54 8.93 -3.72
CA ASP A 52 3.67 8.35 -3.02
C ASP A 52 3.89 6.93 -3.51
N ILE A 53 5.09 6.40 -3.36
CA ILE A 53 5.38 4.97 -3.52
C ILE A 53 5.30 4.33 -2.14
N ASP A 54 4.36 3.42 -1.96
CA ASP A 54 4.09 2.77 -0.67
C ASP A 54 4.45 1.29 -0.73
N PHE A 55 5.30 0.83 0.19
CA PHE A 55 5.65 -0.59 0.34
C PHE A 55 5.52 -1.07 1.78
N LEU A 56 5.15 -2.32 1.92
CA LEU A 56 5.39 -3.15 3.09
C LEU A 56 6.58 -4.06 2.81
N THR A 57 7.38 -4.40 3.81
CA THR A 57 8.51 -5.33 3.68
C THR A 57 8.64 -6.23 4.91
N ILE A 58 9.22 -7.41 4.70
CA ILE A 58 9.63 -8.34 5.76
C ILE A 58 11.08 -8.10 6.22
N GLU A 59 11.77 -7.21 5.53
CA GLU A 59 13.17 -6.90 5.83
C GLU A 59 13.30 -6.01 7.06
N SER A 60 14.42 -6.12 7.74
CA SER A 60 14.69 -5.25 8.89
C SER A 60 14.83 -3.79 8.48
N GLN A 61 14.41 -2.91 9.37
CA GLN A 61 14.56 -1.46 9.19
C GLN A 61 16.02 -1.05 8.94
N GLU A 62 16.97 -1.72 9.61
CA GLU A 62 18.40 -1.47 9.43
C GLU A 62 18.88 -1.81 8.02
N LYS A 63 18.45 -2.97 7.47
CA LYS A 63 18.77 -3.36 6.09
C LYS A 63 18.21 -2.36 5.08
N ILE A 64 16.94 -1.99 5.21
CA ILE A 64 16.30 -0.99 4.34
C ILE A 64 17.06 0.34 4.41
N ARG A 65 17.37 0.82 5.62
CA ARG A 65 18.10 2.07 5.81
C ARG A 65 19.46 2.05 5.12
N ARG A 66 20.21 0.96 5.26
CA ARG A 66 21.51 0.79 4.60
C ARG A 66 21.35 0.83 3.07
N LEU A 67 20.43 0.06 2.51
CA LEU A 67 20.24 -0.05 1.06
C LEU A 67 19.76 1.27 0.46
N PHE A 68 18.78 1.93 1.09
CA PHE A 68 18.23 3.18 0.56
C PHE A 68 19.26 4.33 0.62
N LYS A 69 20.07 4.40 1.67
CA LYS A 69 21.18 5.37 1.74
C LYS A 69 22.24 5.11 0.66
N LEU A 70 22.59 3.84 0.41
CA LEU A 70 23.51 3.46 -0.68
C LEU A 70 22.94 3.83 -2.06
N ALA A 71 21.64 3.69 -2.25
CA ALA A 71 20.93 4.12 -3.45
C ALA A 71 20.74 5.65 -3.56
N GLY A 72 21.24 6.43 -2.59
CA GLY A 72 21.18 7.89 -2.62
C GLY A 72 19.86 8.50 -2.15
N LEU A 73 18.97 7.71 -1.53
CA LEU A 73 17.74 8.23 -0.94
C LEU A 73 18.03 9.01 0.35
N LYS A 74 17.19 10.02 0.60
CA LYS A 74 17.22 10.82 1.83
C LYS A 74 16.09 10.38 2.76
N GLU A 75 16.43 10.07 4.01
CA GLU A 75 15.45 9.77 5.06
C GLU A 75 14.84 11.08 5.56
N GLU A 76 13.51 11.23 5.51
CA GLU A 76 12.79 12.41 6.00
C GLU A 76 12.20 12.21 7.39
N SER A 77 11.73 10.99 7.68
CA SER A 77 11.11 10.66 8.95
C SER A 77 11.34 9.20 9.29
N GLU A 78 11.55 8.96 10.57
CA GLU A 78 11.76 7.64 11.14
C GLU A 78 10.81 7.40 12.29
N ASN A 79 10.13 6.26 12.28
CA ASN A 79 9.53 5.66 13.45
C ASN A 79 9.65 4.13 13.37
N LYS A 80 9.26 3.41 14.43
CA LYS A 80 9.45 1.94 14.49
C LYS A 80 8.68 1.17 13.41
N LEU A 81 7.63 1.75 12.83
CA LEU A 81 6.67 1.05 11.98
C LEU A 81 6.64 1.56 10.54
N CYS A 82 7.18 2.76 10.30
CA CYS A 82 7.23 3.38 8.98
C CYS A 82 8.39 4.34 8.87
N ASN A 83 9.12 4.27 7.76
CA ASN A 83 10.10 5.29 7.38
C ASN A 83 9.66 5.99 6.11
N ILE A 84 9.85 7.30 6.08
CA ILE A 84 9.60 8.14 4.91
C ILE A 84 10.93 8.53 4.27
N TRP A 85 11.03 8.28 2.97
CA TRP A 85 12.21 8.52 2.17
C TRP A 85 11.91 9.42 0.98
N ARG A 86 12.97 10.06 0.45
CA ARG A 86 12.93 10.84 -0.78
C ARG A 86 13.95 10.37 -1.80
N LEU A 87 13.49 10.24 -3.04
CA LEU A 87 14.32 10.11 -4.23
C LEU A 87 13.98 11.29 -5.17
N GLY A 88 14.76 12.39 -5.08
CA GLY A 88 14.37 13.66 -5.72
C GLY A 88 13.02 14.14 -5.17
N ASP A 89 12.05 14.34 -6.05
CA ASP A 89 10.70 14.77 -5.69
C ASP A 89 9.74 13.62 -5.33
N ILE A 90 10.20 12.37 -5.46
CA ILE A 90 9.40 11.18 -5.20
C ILE A 90 9.47 10.86 -3.72
N ARG A 91 8.30 10.74 -3.07
CA ARG A 91 8.16 10.23 -1.72
C ARG A 91 7.98 8.72 -1.74
N ILE A 92 8.66 8.03 -0.82
CA ILE A 92 8.60 6.57 -0.65
C ILE A 92 8.37 6.27 0.82
N ASP A 93 7.28 5.58 1.11
CA ASP A 93 6.90 5.16 2.46
C ASP A 93 7.12 3.65 2.59
N ILE A 94 7.90 3.24 3.60
CA ILE A 94 8.18 1.82 3.89
C ILE A 94 7.60 1.45 5.24
N PHE A 95 6.74 0.44 5.24
CA PHE A 95 6.14 -0.18 6.42
C PHE A 95 6.81 -1.54 6.68
N TYR A 96 6.76 -2.00 7.93
CA TYR A 96 7.49 -3.19 8.40
C TYR A 96 6.57 -4.19 9.09
N GLU A 97 7.00 -5.46 9.12
CA GLU A 97 6.47 -6.51 9.99
C GLU A 97 4.96 -6.78 9.86
N GLY A 98 4.39 -6.58 8.68
CA GLY A 98 2.95 -6.79 8.48
C GLY A 98 2.07 -5.78 9.22
N PHE A 99 2.61 -4.61 9.56
CA PHE A 99 1.90 -3.56 10.29
C PHE A 99 1.79 -2.27 9.46
N ILE A 100 0.57 -1.81 9.21
CA ILE A 100 0.30 -0.58 8.46
C ILE A 100 -0.72 0.28 9.22
N MET A 101 -0.32 1.48 9.65
CA MET A 101 -1.22 2.50 10.24
C MET A 101 -2.17 1.95 11.32
N GLY A 102 -1.66 1.16 12.26
CA GLY A 102 -2.46 0.60 13.35
C GLY A 102 -3.11 -0.75 13.03
N ILE A 103 -2.97 -1.25 11.83
CA ILE A 103 -3.47 -2.56 11.41
C ILE A 103 -2.34 -3.58 11.50
N SER A 104 -2.59 -4.69 12.22
CA SER A 104 -1.75 -5.87 12.20
C SER A 104 -2.41 -6.94 11.33
N PHE A 105 -1.76 -7.31 10.25
CA PHE A 105 -2.29 -8.36 9.37
C PHE A 105 -2.16 -9.75 10.01
N SER A 106 -3.01 -10.67 9.55
CA SER A 106 -2.88 -12.10 9.90
C SER A 106 -1.60 -12.69 9.32
N ASN A 107 -1.06 -13.75 9.94
CA ASN A 107 0.22 -14.37 9.57
C ASN A 107 0.29 -14.94 8.15
N ASP A 108 -0.80 -14.92 7.40
CA ASP A 108 -0.89 -15.42 6.02
C ASP A 108 -0.75 -14.30 4.95
N TRP A 109 -0.60 -13.05 5.35
CA TRP A 109 -0.60 -11.90 4.43
C TRP A 109 0.46 -12.02 3.32
N GLU A 110 1.66 -12.52 3.65
CA GLU A 110 2.73 -12.75 2.66
C GLU A 110 2.34 -13.81 1.64
N LYS A 111 1.79 -14.95 2.11
CA LYS A 111 1.38 -16.07 1.26
C LYS A 111 0.23 -15.75 0.32
N LEU A 112 -0.63 -14.82 0.73
CA LEU A 112 -1.76 -14.35 -0.07
C LEU A 112 -1.37 -13.23 -1.03
N SER A 113 -0.15 -12.69 -0.94
CA SER A 113 0.36 -11.65 -1.80
C SER A 113 0.78 -12.18 -3.16
N GLU A 114 0.55 -11.39 -4.20
CA GLU A 114 0.80 -11.76 -5.59
C GLU A 114 2.21 -11.32 -6.03
N LYS A 115 3.07 -12.25 -6.45
CA LYS A 115 4.36 -11.90 -7.07
C LYS A 115 4.12 -11.29 -8.46
N ILE A 116 4.63 -10.09 -8.69
CA ILE A 116 4.46 -9.35 -9.95
C ILE A 116 5.67 -9.51 -10.86
N LYS A 117 6.86 -9.24 -10.35
CA LYS A 117 8.09 -9.32 -11.11
C LYS A 117 9.31 -9.47 -10.22
N GLU A 118 10.42 -9.79 -10.86
CA GLU A 118 11.74 -9.81 -10.25
C GLU A 118 12.70 -8.98 -11.12
N ILE A 119 13.48 -8.10 -10.48
CA ILE A 119 14.46 -7.24 -11.13
C ILE A 119 15.78 -7.45 -10.38
N GLY A 120 16.72 -8.16 -11.00
CA GLY A 120 17.93 -8.61 -10.30
C GLY A 120 17.56 -9.47 -9.09
N LYS A 121 17.90 -9.02 -7.89
CA LYS A 121 17.55 -9.68 -6.63
C LYS A 121 16.37 -9.05 -5.90
N ILE A 122 15.70 -8.08 -6.52
CA ILE A 122 14.51 -7.43 -5.96
C ILE A 122 13.28 -8.21 -6.39
N LYS A 123 12.51 -8.72 -5.43
CA LYS A 123 11.22 -9.36 -5.67
C LYS A 123 10.11 -8.38 -5.34
N LEU A 124 9.28 -8.06 -6.33
CA LEU A 124 8.12 -7.21 -6.18
C LEU A 124 6.83 -8.02 -6.11
N TYR A 125 6.08 -7.78 -5.06
CA TYR A 125 4.74 -8.33 -4.84
C TYR A 125 3.71 -7.21 -4.78
N ILE A 126 2.44 -7.56 -4.92
CA ILE A 126 1.31 -6.75 -4.46
C ILE A 126 0.77 -7.43 -3.20
N LEU A 127 0.59 -6.66 -2.13
CA LEU A 127 -0.15 -7.13 -0.95
C LEU A 127 -1.52 -7.60 -1.41
N ASN A 128 -2.04 -8.68 -0.81
CA ASN A 128 -3.35 -9.18 -1.22
C ASN A 128 -4.42 -8.07 -1.15
N TRP A 129 -5.35 -8.11 -2.10
CA TRP A 129 -6.32 -7.02 -2.28
C TRP A 129 -7.26 -6.83 -1.10
N TYR A 130 -7.55 -7.89 -0.35
CA TYR A 130 -8.38 -7.78 0.85
C TYR A 130 -7.70 -6.91 1.91
N ASP A 131 -6.42 -7.11 2.15
CA ASP A 131 -5.65 -6.31 3.10
C ASP A 131 -5.46 -4.87 2.62
N ILE A 132 -5.25 -4.63 1.31
CA ILE A 132 -5.24 -3.28 0.74
C ILE A 132 -6.58 -2.57 0.97
N ILE A 133 -7.71 -3.26 0.75
CA ILE A 133 -9.04 -2.70 1.01
C ILE A 133 -9.20 -2.39 2.50
N ILE A 134 -8.78 -3.28 3.39
CA ILE A 134 -8.88 -3.09 4.84
C ILE A 134 -8.08 -1.86 5.30
N THR A 135 -6.89 -1.62 4.77
CA THR A 135 -6.13 -0.40 5.08
C THR A 135 -6.87 0.86 4.66
N LYS A 136 -7.54 0.84 3.51
CA LYS A 136 -8.34 1.96 3.02
C LYS A 136 -9.61 2.19 3.86
N ILE A 137 -10.30 1.13 4.26
CA ILE A 137 -11.46 1.22 5.19
C ILE A 137 -11.01 1.85 6.51
N SER A 138 -9.88 1.41 7.06
CA SER A 138 -9.36 1.93 8.33
C SER A 138 -9.05 3.43 8.26
N ARG A 139 -8.42 3.88 7.18
CA ARG A 139 -8.07 5.30 6.97
C ARG A 139 -9.31 6.15 6.72
N SER A 140 -10.26 5.65 5.93
CA SER A 140 -11.55 6.30 5.62
C SER A 140 -11.43 7.72 5.05
N GLU A 141 -10.44 7.99 4.20
CA GLU A 141 -10.40 9.23 3.43
C GLU A 141 -11.47 9.21 2.31
N THR A 142 -11.96 10.39 1.90
CA THR A 142 -13.05 10.51 0.90
C THR A 142 -12.78 9.71 -0.38
N ARG A 143 -11.55 9.75 -0.89
CA ARG A 143 -11.13 9.01 -2.11
C ARG A 143 -10.94 7.50 -1.89
N ASP A 144 -10.85 7.03 -0.62
CA ASP A 144 -10.63 5.62 -0.35
C ASP A 144 -11.82 4.76 -0.77
N ILE A 145 -13.03 5.28 -0.64
CA ILE A 145 -14.24 4.57 -1.08
C ILE A 145 -14.24 4.35 -2.60
N GLU A 146 -13.88 5.37 -3.38
CA GLU A 146 -13.75 5.26 -4.84
C GLU A 146 -12.68 4.22 -5.23
N ASP A 147 -11.54 4.27 -4.57
CA ASP A 147 -10.45 3.31 -4.74
C ASP A 147 -10.91 1.87 -4.42
N ILE A 148 -11.61 1.67 -3.30
CA ILE A 148 -12.14 0.36 -2.89
C ILE A 148 -13.11 -0.18 -3.94
N ILE A 149 -14.05 0.63 -4.42
CA ILE A 149 -15.00 0.22 -5.46
C ILE A 149 -14.27 -0.15 -6.76
N ALA A 150 -13.27 0.62 -7.17
CA ALA A 150 -12.46 0.32 -8.34
C ALA A 150 -11.71 -1.02 -8.18
N ILE A 151 -11.13 -1.30 -7.00
CA ILE A 151 -10.48 -2.57 -6.70
C ILE A 151 -11.49 -3.72 -6.75
N ILE A 152 -12.64 -3.59 -6.09
CA ILE A 152 -13.67 -4.63 -6.05
C ILE A 152 -14.14 -5.00 -7.47
N LYS A 153 -14.36 -4.00 -8.32
CA LYS A 153 -14.79 -4.21 -9.72
C LYS A 153 -13.70 -4.87 -10.56
N SER A 154 -12.44 -4.49 -10.38
CA SER A 154 -11.32 -4.95 -11.23
C SER A 154 -10.74 -6.30 -10.79
N GLN A 155 -10.73 -6.59 -9.49
CA GLN A 155 -10.06 -7.77 -8.90
C GLN A 155 -11.01 -8.90 -8.48
N LYS A 156 -12.29 -8.81 -8.81
CA LYS A 156 -13.32 -9.82 -8.50
C LYS A 156 -13.33 -10.23 -7.01
N ILE A 157 -13.35 -9.26 -6.13
CA ILE A 157 -13.33 -9.46 -4.69
C ILE A 157 -14.60 -10.17 -4.21
N ASP A 158 -14.44 -11.24 -3.45
CA ASP A 158 -15.52 -11.86 -2.67
C ASP A 158 -15.82 -10.97 -1.46
N PHE A 159 -17.00 -10.35 -1.46
CA PHE A 159 -17.37 -9.39 -0.44
C PHE A 159 -17.64 -10.04 0.92
N ASP A 160 -18.15 -11.27 0.96
CA ASP A 160 -18.38 -12.01 2.20
C ASP A 160 -17.06 -12.44 2.84
N PHE A 161 -16.09 -12.84 2.03
CA PHE A 161 -14.74 -13.11 2.51
C PHE A 161 -14.05 -11.82 3.01
N LEU A 162 -14.19 -10.70 2.28
CA LEU A 162 -13.69 -9.40 2.73
C LEU A 162 -14.25 -9.03 4.09
N LYS A 163 -15.55 -9.18 4.28
CA LYS A 163 -16.23 -8.89 5.55
C LYS A 163 -15.65 -9.72 6.70
N LYS A 164 -15.57 -11.03 6.51
CA LYS A 164 -15.00 -11.93 7.54
C LYS A 164 -13.57 -11.56 7.89
N ARG A 165 -12.72 -11.30 6.88
CA ARG A 165 -11.33 -10.93 7.08
C ARG A 165 -11.20 -9.57 7.77
N TYR A 166 -12.01 -8.59 7.38
CA TYR A 166 -12.05 -7.28 8.01
C TYR A 166 -12.33 -7.38 9.51
N TYR A 167 -13.39 -8.08 9.89
CA TYR A 167 -13.74 -8.21 11.32
C TYR A 167 -12.72 -9.02 12.11
N SER A 168 -12.09 -10.02 11.53
CA SER A 168 -11.02 -10.76 12.21
C SER A 168 -9.79 -9.86 12.49
N ILE A 169 -9.46 -8.95 11.58
CA ILE A 169 -8.33 -8.01 11.74
C ILE A 169 -8.73 -6.85 12.66
N ALA A 170 -9.94 -6.29 12.51
CA ALA A 170 -10.40 -5.15 13.28
C ALA A 170 -10.42 -5.42 14.80
N ASN A 171 -10.77 -6.64 15.20
CA ASN A 171 -10.79 -7.05 16.60
C ASN A 171 -9.42 -7.04 17.29
N THR A 172 -8.34 -7.13 16.51
CA THR A 172 -6.95 -7.16 17.01
C THR A 172 -6.15 -5.91 16.67
N SER A 173 -6.76 -4.97 15.95
CA SER A 173 -6.14 -3.75 15.42
C SER A 173 -6.70 -2.49 16.09
N LEU A 174 -6.00 -1.37 15.92
CA LEU A 174 -6.40 -0.06 16.43
C LEU A 174 -7.30 0.70 15.45
N ILE A 175 -8.33 0.05 14.91
CA ILE A 175 -9.28 0.68 14.00
C ILE A 175 -10.42 1.29 14.81
N SER A 176 -10.50 2.62 14.85
CA SER A 176 -11.65 3.31 15.48
C SER A 176 -12.91 3.13 14.63
N ASP A 177 -14.08 3.01 15.28
CA ASP A 177 -15.39 2.96 14.62
C ASP A 177 -15.50 1.92 13.51
N PHE A 178 -14.85 0.76 13.69
CA PHE A 178 -14.67 -0.25 12.65
C PHE A 178 -16.01 -0.76 12.08
N ASP A 179 -17.04 -0.94 12.90
CA ASP A 179 -18.37 -1.34 12.44
C ASP A 179 -19.01 -0.31 11.53
N TYR A 180 -18.94 0.97 11.91
CA TYR A 180 -19.47 2.07 11.12
C TYR A 180 -18.76 2.19 9.76
N LYS A 181 -17.44 2.10 9.76
CA LYS A 181 -16.62 2.18 8.54
C LYS A 181 -16.96 1.09 7.55
N PHE A 182 -17.12 -0.16 8.02
CA PHE A 182 -17.49 -1.27 7.14
C PHE A 182 -18.91 -1.12 6.61
N LYS A 183 -19.86 -0.75 7.47
CA LYS A 183 -21.23 -0.51 7.06
C LYS A 183 -21.38 0.58 6.01
N HIS A 184 -20.60 1.66 6.14
CA HIS A 184 -20.54 2.72 5.14
C HIS A 184 -20.04 2.18 3.78
N LEU A 185 -19.04 1.31 3.76
CA LEU A 185 -18.61 0.63 2.55
C LEU A 185 -19.71 -0.27 1.96
N GLU A 186 -20.42 -1.07 2.79
CA GLU A 186 -21.50 -1.93 2.32
C GLU A 186 -22.58 -1.11 1.59
N GLU A 187 -23.02 0.00 2.18
CA GLU A 187 -24.02 0.89 1.58
C GLU A 187 -23.57 1.43 0.22
N ARG A 188 -22.31 1.88 0.11
CA ARG A 188 -21.74 2.36 -1.15
C ARG A 188 -21.59 1.27 -2.19
N TYR A 189 -21.17 0.09 -1.79
CA TYR A 189 -21.02 -1.06 -2.68
C TYR A 189 -22.37 -1.51 -3.27
N VAL A 190 -23.42 -1.59 -2.45
CA VAL A 190 -24.78 -1.94 -2.93
C VAL A 190 -25.24 -0.92 -3.97
N ASN A 191 -25.11 0.38 -3.69
CA ASN A 191 -25.50 1.43 -4.61
C ASN A 191 -24.72 1.37 -5.93
N SER A 192 -23.42 0.99 -5.89
CA SER A 192 -22.58 0.89 -7.10
C SER A 192 -22.89 -0.31 -8.01
N LYS A 193 -23.79 -1.23 -7.58
CA LYS A 193 -24.29 -2.35 -8.40
C LYS A 193 -25.57 -2.00 -9.16
N THR A 194 -26.24 -0.92 -8.76
CA THR A 194 -27.50 -0.48 -9.36
C THR A 194 -27.32 0.57 -10.46
N ASP A 195 -26.11 1.11 -10.58
CA ASP A 195 -25.65 2.00 -11.67
C ASP A 195 -24.87 1.20 -12.73
#